data_9a2adbe2f3166667bf3984bd529d21e2
#
_entry.id   9a2adbe2f3166667bf3984bd529d21e2
#
_cell.length_a   1.000
_cell.length_b   1.000
_cell.length_c   1.000
_cell.angle_alpha   90.00
_cell.angle_beta   90.00
_cell.angle_gamma   90.00
#
_symmetry.space_group_name_H-M   'P 1'
#
loop_
_entity.id
_entity.type
_entity.pdbx_description
1 polymer ?
#
loop_
_entity_poly.entity_id
_entity_poly.type
_entity_poly.pdbx_seq_one_letter_code
_entity_poly.pdbx_strand_id
1 'polypeptide(L)'
;MQPFKMMVGDMVNDDQKSYAYGIQSFLLNTGAVIAAIFPFLLTLFGVANTASKGVIPNSVIWSFYIGAAILVVSTIITIARVREYDPVTYAKYHGIDESANKSGGNWLALLKKAPKVFWLVALVQFFCWMAFQYLWTYSTGAMAANVWHTTNASSAGYQAAGNWYGILSAVQSVAAVVWSYVLAKVPNNRHKLGYALSLLLGAIGFFSIFFIHSQSALVVSFILVGMAWAAMNTYPLTMVTNALSGEHMGTYLGLFNGSICLPQIVASLLSFALYPLFGNSQATCSSLLGSSLQ
;
A
#
# COMPACT_ATOMS: atom_id res chain seq x y z
N MET A 1 5.74 10.10 -2.66
CA MET A 1 5.06 9.63 -1.43
C MET A 1 6.01 9.48 -0.23
N GLN A 2 7.24 8.98 -0.41
CA GLN A 2 8.20 8.84 0.69
C GLN A 2 8.67 10.16 1.31
N PRO A 3 9.01 11.22 0.55
CA PRO A 3 9.40 12.50 1.15
C PRO A 3 8.36 13.01 2.15
N PHE A 4 7.07 12.88 1.82
CA PHE A 4 5.98 13.28 2.70
C PHE A 4 5.93 12.48 4.02
N LYS A 5 6.26 11.18 3.99
CA LYS A 5 6.34 10.36 5.20
C LYS A 5 7.57 10.72 6.04
N MET A 6 8.69 11.04 5.39
CA MET A 6 9.93 11.46 6.06
C MET A 6 9.73 12.81 6.76
N MET A 7 9.10 13.77 6.10
CA MET A 7 8.81 15.08 6.65
C MET A 7 8.01 15.00 7.97
N VAL A 8 7.04 14.08 8.09
CA VAL A 8 6.35 13.85 9.37
C VAL A 8 7.32 13.36 10.44
N GLY A 9 8.25 12.46 10.09
CA GLY A 9 9.28 11.96 11.01
C GLY A 9 10.23 13.06 11.51
N ASP A 10 10.52 14.06 10.67
CA ASP A 10 11.46 15.12 10.94
C ASP A 10 10.82 16.30 11.72
N MET A 11 9.53 16.56 11.50
CA MET A 11 8.84 17.73 12.05
C MET A 11 8.09 17.46 13.37
N VAL A 12 7.98 16.20 13.78
CA VAL A 12 7.18 15.79 14.95
C VAL A 12 8.06 15.18 16.02
N ASN A 13 7.82 15.53 17.30
CA ASN A 13 8.53 14.96 18.44
C ASN A 13 8.33 13.44 18.53
N ASP A 14 9.29 12.72 19.11
CA ASP A 14 9.31 11.25 19.17
C ASP A 14 8.06 10.65 19.84
N ASP A 15 7.56 11.27 20.89
CA ASP A 15 6.34 10.88 21.60
C ASP A 15 5.06 11.07 20.78
N GLN A 16 5.07 11.95 19.78
CA GLN A 16 3.93 12.26 18.91
C GLN A 16 4.00 11.56 17.56
N LYS A 17 5.14 10.97 17.20
CA LYS A 17 5.35 10.31 15.89
C LYS A 17 4.29 9.24 15.59
N SER A 18 3.97 8.41 16.58
CA SER A 18 2.96 7.35 16.41
C SER A 18 1.59 7.93 16.07
N TYR A 19 1.21 9.02 16.74
CA TYR A 19 -0.06 9.71 16.48
C TYR A 19 -0.08 10.38 15.12
N ALA A 20 1.01 11.05 14.72
CA ALA A 20 1.14 11.71 13.44
C ALA A 20 1.07 10.72 12.26
N TYR A 21 1.78 9.59 12.35
CA TYR A 21 1.68 8.51 11.36
C TYR A 21 0.29 7.86 11.34
N GLY A 22 -0.38 7.78 12.48
CA GLY A 22 -1.77 7.32 12.58
C GLY A 22 -2.73 8.23 11.80
N ILE A 23 -2.63 9.55 11.98
CA ILE A 23 -3.40 10.54 11.21
C ILE A 23 -3.09 10.42 9.71
N GLN A 24 -1.81 10.31 9.35
CA GLN A 24 -1.39 10.16 7.96
C GLN A 24 -2.00 8.90 7.33
N SER A 25 -1.97 7.78 8.05
CA SER A 25 -2.59 6.53 7.59
C SER A 25 -4.11 6.65 7.44
N PHE A 26 -4.77 7.29 8.39
CA PHE A 26 -6.20 7.57 8.33
C PHE A 26 -6.57 8.40 7.08
N LEU A 27 -5.87 9.51 6.85
CA LEU A 27 -6.12 10.38 5.71
C LEU A 27 -5.85 9.67 4.38
N LEU A 28 -4.79 8.86 4.31
CA LEU A 28 -4.44 8.07 3.12
C LEU A 28 -5.54 7.07 2.78
N ASN A 29 -6.02 6.31 3.77
CA ASN A 29 -7.08 5.32 3.54
C ASN A 29 -8.44 5.99 3.26
N THR A 30 -8.74 7.12 3.89
CA THR A 30 -9.95 7.90 3.58
C THR A 30 -9.91 8.41 2.14
N GLY A 31 -8.76 8.93 1.69
CA GLY A 31 -8.56 9.31 0.30
C GLY A 31 -8.71 8.14 -0.67
N ALA A 32 -8.24 6.95 -0.30
CA ALA A 32 -8.40 5.74 -1.11
C ALA A 32 -9.89 5.32 -1.25
N VAL A 33 -10.67 5.42 -0.17
CA VAL A 33 -12.13 5.18 -0.22
C VAL A 33 -12.80 6.15 -1.18
N ILE A 34 -12.51 7.46 -1.03
CA ILE A 34 -13.10 8.49 -1.90
C ILE A 34 -12.71 8.22 -3.36
N ALA A 35 -11.43 7.93 -3.64
CA ALA A 35 -10.96 7.64 -4.99
C ALA A 35 -11.63 6.41 -5.60
N ALA A 36 -11.86 5.35 -4.81
CA ALA A 36 -12.49 4.13 -5.29
C ALA A 36 -13.97 4.33 -5.68
N ILE A 37 -14.70 5.18 -4.98
CA ILE A 37 -16.12 5.48 -5.28
C ILE A 37 -16.30 6.67 -6.22
N PHE A 38 -15.24 7.41 -6.52
CA PHE A 38 -15.31 8.66 -7.26
C PHE A 38 -15.91 8.53 -8.66
N PRO A 39 -15.60 7.51 -9.50
CA PRO A 39 -16.27 7.30 -10.77
C PRO A 39 -17.79 7.14 -10.63
N PHE A 40 -18.26 6.49 -9.57
CA PHE A 40 -19.69 6.35 -9.28
C PHE A 40 -20.32 7.68 -8.85
N LEU A 41 -19.60 8.50 -8.07
CA LEU A 41 -20.08 9.83 -7.70
C LEU A 41 -20.29 10.71 -8.95
N LEU A 42 -19.41 10.60 -9.93
CA LEU A 42 -19.55 11.35 -11.20
C LEU A 42 -20.78 10.94 -12.00
N THR A 43 -21.27 9.71 -11.86
CA THR A 43 -22.53 9.30 -12.51
C THR A 43 -23.73 10.04 -11.97
N LEU A 44 -23.70 10.44 -10.69
CA LEU A 44 -24.78 11.26 -10.08
C LEU A 44 -24.86 12.65 -10.72
N PHE A 45 -23.75 13.12 -11.31
CA PHE A 45 -23.69 14.37 -12.07
C PHE A 45 -23.90 14.16 -13.58
N GLY A 46 -24.41 12.99 -14.00
CA GLY A 46 -24.74 12.70 -15.38
C GLY A 46 -23.55 12.26 -16.27
N VAL A 47 -22.37 12.00 -15.70
CA VAL A 47 -21.21 11.51 -16.46
C VAL A 47 -21.38 10.02 -16.75
N ALA A 48 -21.30 9.63 -18.03
CA ALA A 48 -21.48 8.24 -18.45
C ALA A 48 -20.38 7.34 -17.86
N ASN A 49 -20.79 6.24 -17.20
CA ASN A 49 -19.90 5.20 -16.65
C ASN A 49 -19.81 3.97 -17.57
N THR A 50 -20.49 4.01 -18.70
CA THR A 50 -20.45 2.96 -19.72
C THR A 50 -19.86 3.53 -21.00
N ALA A 51 -19.08 2.71 -21.71
CA ALA A 51 -18.50 3.06 -23.00
C ALA A 51 -18.60 1.88 -23.98
N SER A 52 -18.45 2.16 -25.27
CA SER A 52 -18.35 1.15 -26.32
C SER A 52 -17.11 0.29 -26.09
N LYS A 53 -17.11 -0.91 -26.70
CA LYS A 53 -16.02 -1.88 -26.63
C LYS A 53 -14.68 -1.23 -26.98
N GLY A 54 -13.71 -1.30 -26.06
CA GLY A 54 -12.36 -0.72 -26.25
C GLY A 54 -12.21 0.76 -25.91
N VAL A 55 -13.27 1.41 -25.42
CA VAL A 55 -13.23 2.84 -25.01
C VAL A 55 -13.34 2.94 -23.49
N ILE A 56 -12.53 3.81 -22.87
CA ILE A 56 -12.57 4.06 -21.43
C ILE A 56 -13.79 4.93 -21.09
N PRO A 57 -14.62 4.59 -20.09
CA PRO A 57 -15.75 5.41 -19.68
C PRO A 57 -15.36 6.84 -19.29
N ASN A 58 -16.18 7.80 -19.62
CA ASN A 58 -15.92 9.20 -19.30
C ASN A 58 -15.79 9.46 -17.79
N SER A 59 -16.54 8.75 -16.96
CA SER A 59 -16.41 8.82 -15.49
C SER A 59 -15.01 8.49 -15.01
N VAL A 60 -14.35 7.51 -15.60
CA VAL A 60 -12.97 7.14 -15.29
C VAL A 60 -12.00 8.23 -15.76
N ILE A 61 -12.15 8.71 -17.00
CA ILE A 61 -11.30 9.77 -17.57
C ILE A 61 -11.35 11.03 -16.69
N TRP A 62 -12.56 11.49 -16.35
CA TRP A 62 -12.73 12.67 -15.49
C TRP A 62 -12.20 12.44 -14.07
N SER A 63 -12.33 11.21 -13.52
CA SER A 63 -11.75 10.88 -12.22
C SER A 63 -10.23 11.06 -12.22
N PHE A 64 -9.54 10.65 -13.28
CA PHE A 64 -8.10 10.86 -13.42
C PHE A 64 -7.73 12.35 -13.56
N TYR A 65 -8.45 13.13 -14.37
CA TYR A 65 -8.16 14.55 -14.53
C TYR A 65 -8.39 15.33 -13.23
N ILE A 66 -9.49 15.08 -12.55
CA ILE A 66 -9.80 15.75 -11.27
C ILE A 66 -8.79 15.31 -10.20
N GLY A 67 -8.46 14.02 -10.13
CA GLY A 67 -7.44 13.50 -9.22
C GLY A 67 -6.05 14.12 -9.48
N ALA A 68 -5.67 14.28 -10.75
CA ALA A 68 -4.42 14.93 -11.13
C ALA A 68 -4.43 16.43 -10.73
N ALA A 69 -5.53 17.13 -10.95
CA ALA A 69 -5.68 18.54 -10.55
C ALA A 69 -5.56 18.69 -9.02
N ILE A 70 -6.24 17.84 -8.25
CA ILE A 70 -6.14 17.82 -6.78
C ILE A 70 -4.70 17.58 -6.33
N LEU A 71 -4.01 16.63 -6.97
CA LEU A 71 -2.61 16.31 -6.65
C LEU A 71 -1.69 17.52 -6.90
N VAL A 72 -1.82 18.17 -8.05
CA VAL A 72 -1.01 19.34 -8.40
C VAL A 72 -1.28 20.50 -7.43
N VAL A 73 -2.56 20.83 -7.20
CA VAL A 73 -2.95 21.92 -6.29
C VAL A 73 -2.47 21.64 -4.86
N SER A 74 -2.68 20.43 -4.34
CA SER A 74 -2.22 20.07 -3.00
C SER A 74 -0.70 20.15 -2.87
N THR A 75 0.03 19.71 -3.91
CA THR A 75 1.50 19.82 -3.94
C THR A 75 1.97 21.26 -3.92
N ILE A 76 1.35 22.15 -4.72
CA ILE A 76 1.68 23.58 -4.73
C ILE A 76 1.40 24.21 -3.36
N ILE A 77 0.26 23.89 -2.74
CA ILE A 77 -0.08 24.39 -1.40
C ILE A 77 0.96 23.91 -0.37
N THR A 78 1.36 22.66 -0.45
CA THR A 78 2.37 22.09 0.47
C THR A 78 3.70 22.81 0.32
N ILE A 79 4.19 23.01 -0.91
CA ILE A 79 5.46 23.73 -1.17
C ILE A 79 5.38 25.19 -0.70
N ALA A 80 4.23 25.85 -0.88
CA ALA A 80 4.05 27.24 -0.49
C ALA A 80 3.89 27.46 1.02
N ARG A 81 3.34 26.47 1.75
CA ARG A 81 2.97 26.63 3.16
C ARG A 81 3.90 25.91 4.13
N VAL A 82 4.45 24.77 3.73
CA VAL A 82 5.33 23.98 4.59
C VAL A 82 6.76 24.49 4.44
N ARG A 83 7.36 24.88 5.57
CA ARG A 83 8.77 25.24 5.65
C ARG A 83 9.49 24.16 6.44
N GLU A 84 10.44 23.51 5.82
CA GLU A 84 11.35 22.60 6.50
C GLU A 84 12.40 23.40 7.28
N TYR A 85 12.85 22.84 8.39
CA TYR A 85 13.97 23.42 9.12
C TYR A 85 15.24 23.30 8.30
N ASP A 86 16.06 24.34 8.32
CA ASP A 86 17.41 24.30 7.82
C ASP A 86 18.21 23.18 8.52
N PRO A 87 19.05 22.39 7.80
CA PRO A 87 19.81 21.28 8.38
C PRO A 87 20.59 21.61 9.64
N VAL A 88 21.12 22.82 9.72
CA VAL A 88 21.86 23.32 10.91
C VAL A 88 20.93 23.50 12.10
N THR A 89 19.76 24.10 11.86
CA THR A 89 18.75 24.31 12.89
C THR A 89 18.16 22.97 13.36
N TYR A 90 17.91 22.04 12.44
CA TYR A 90 17.45 20.70 12.73
C TYR A 90 18.44 19.93 13.61
N ALA A 91 19.74 19.93 13.24
CA ALA A 91 20.80 19.29 14.00
C ALA A 91 20.89 19.85 15.43
N LYS A 92 20.75 21.18 15.59
CA LYS A 92 20.76 21.84 16.88
C LYS A 92 19.60 21.43 17.79
N TYR A 93 18.38 21.29 17.24
CA TYR A 93 17.21 20.85 18.01
C TYR A 93 17.26 19.37 18.39
N HIS A 94 17.89 18.53 17.57
CA HIS A 94 17.96 17.08 17.80
C HIS A 94 19.28 16.63 18.44
N GLY A 95 20.18 17.57 18.78
CA GLY A 95 21.47 17.26 19.38
C GLY A 95 22.39 16.41 18.48
N ILE A 96 22.23 16.52 17.15
CA ILE A 96 23.00 15.76 16.16
C ILE A 96 24.30 16.52 15.88
N ASP A 97 25.45 15.83 15.98
CA ASP A 97 26.74 16.42 15.68
C ASP A 97 26.87 16.69 14.16
N GLU A 98 27.09 17.95 13.76
CA GLU A 98 27.20 18.35 12.34
C GLU A 98 28.30 17.59 11.58
N SER A 99 29.31 17.10 12.28
CA SER A 99 30.42 16.33 11.70
C SER A 99 29.98 14.95 11.20
N ALA A 100 28.98 14.34 11.82
CA ALA A 100 28.44 13.04 11.44
C ALA A 100 27.62 13.10 10.14
N ASN A 101 27.03 14.25 9.81
CA ASN A 101 26.15 14.43 8.65
C ASN A 101 26.90 14.82 7.36
N LYS A 102 28.17 15.24 7.45
CA LYS A 102 29.00 15.67 6.29
C LYS A 102 29.60 14.54 5.48
N SER A 103 29.67 13.34 6.01
CA SER A 103 30.08 12.18 5.20
C SER A 103 28.83 11.56 4.58
N GLY A 104 28.61 11.80 3.30
CA GLY A 104 27.71 11.00 2.48
C GLY A 104 28.15 9.53 2.62
N GLY A 105 27.66 8.87 3.67
CA GLY A 105 28.09 7.54 4.09
C GLY A 105 27.87 6.59 2.91
N ASN A 106 28.87 5.77 2.62
CA ASN A 106 28.73 4.71 1.62
C ASN A 106 27.48 3.88 2.00
N TRP A 107 26.41 4.04 1.25
CA TRP A 107 25.11 3.39 1.51
C TRP A 107 25.25 1.86 1.64
N LEU A 108 26.21 1.25 0.96
CA LEU A 108 26.54 -0.18 1.09
C LEU A 108 27.12 -0.49 2.47
N ALA A 109 27.95 0.40 3.02
CA ALA A 109 28.48 0.23 4.38
C ALA A 109 27.37 0.35 5.43
N LEU A 110 26.43 1.28 5.23
CA LEU A 110 25.24 1.43 6.09
C LEU A 110 24.34 0.20 6.04
N LEU A 111 24.09 -0.37 4.86
CA LEU A 111 23.33 -1.61 4.72
C LEU A 111 23.99 -2.76 5.50
N LYS A 112 25.31 -2.91 5.40
CA LYS A 112 26.04 -3.97 6.17
C LYS A 112 25.97 -3.78 7.69
N LYS A 113 25.84 -2.54 8.14
CA LYS A 113 25.69 -2.20 9.57
C LYS A 113 24.23 -2.17 10.05
N ALA A 114 23.27 -2.33 9.14
CA ALA A 114 21.85 -2.29 9.49
C ALA A 114 21.50 -3.35 10.53
N PRO A 115 20.68 -3.01 11.54
CA PRO A 115 20.30 -3.94 12.58
C PRO A 115 19.49 -5.13 12.02
N LYS A 116 19.57 -6.27 12.67
CA LYS A 116 18.86 -7.49 12.26
C LYS A 116 17.34 -7.26 12.04
N VAL A 117 16.73 -6.38 12.83
CA VAL A 117 15.32 -6.02 12.72
C VAL A 117 15.02 -5.38 11.36
N PHE A 118 15.91 -4.51 10.86
CA PHE A 118 15.77 -3.89 9.54
C PHE A 118 15.61 -4.95 8.44
N TRP A 119 16.50 -5.94 8.40
CA TRP A 119 16.48 -6.98 7.39
C TRP A 119 15.29 -7.93 7.50
N LEU A 120 14.91 -8.31 8.73
CA LEU A 120 13.73 -9.17 8.94
C LEU A 120 12.44 -8.47 8.50
N VAL A 121 12.27 -7.19 8.86
CA VAL A 121 11.10 -6.43 8.47
C VAL A 121 11.10 -6.16 6.95
N ALA A 122 12.26 -5.86 6.37
CA ALA A 122 12.41 -5.68 4.92
C ALA A 122 12.04 -6.94 4.14
N LEU A 123 12.44 -8.12 4.64
CA LEU A 123 12.09 -9.41 4.04
C LEU A 123 10.57 -9.67 4.08
N VAL A 124 9.93 -9.45 5.22
CA VAL A 124 8.48 -9.59 5.33
C VAL A 124 7.77 -8.61 4.40
N GLN A 125 8.22 -7.36 4.37
CA GLN A 125 7.67 -6.34 3.46
C GLN A 125 7.84 -6.72 2.00
N PHE A 126 8.97 -7.34 1.62
CA PHE A 126 9.19 -7.81 0.26
C PHE A 126 8.08 -8.75 -0.20
N PHE A 127 7.74 -9.78 0.58
CA PHE A 127 6.67 -10.71 0.22
C PHE A 127 5.28 -10.07 0.28
N CYS A 128 5.03 -9.22 1.27
CA CYS A 128 3.76 -8.50 1.37
C CYS A 128 3.50 -7.61 0.14
N TRP A 129 4.46 -6.79 -0.25
CA TRP A 129 4.31 -5.91 -1.41
C TRP A 129 4.20 -6.67 -2.73
N MET A 130 4.90 -7.80 -2.85
CA MET A 130 4.75 -8.70 -3.99
C MET A 130 3.32 -9.25 -4.08
N ALA A 131 2.75 -9.72 -2.96
CA ALA A 131 1.37 -10.22 -2.91
C ALA A 131 0.35 -9.13 -3.28
N PHE A 132 0.48 -7.91 -2.74
CA PHE A 132 -0.41 -6.80 -3.10
C PHE A 132 -0.26 -6.38 -4.56
N GLN A 133 0.95 -6.40 -5.13
CA GLN A 133 1.16 -6.12 -6.55
C GLN A 133 0.33 -7.07 -7.42
N TYR A 134 0.31 -8.35 -7.07
CA TYR A 134 -0.49 -9.33 -7.80
C TYR A 134 -2.00 -9.17 -7.55
N LEU A 135 -2.41 -8.82 -6.33
CA LEU A 135 -3.81 -8.49 -6.06
C LEU A 135 -4.30 -7.39 -7.02
N TRP A 136 -3.54 -6.30 -7.13
CA TRP A 136 -3.93 -5.18 -7.99
C TRP A 136 -3.93 -5.52 -9.47
N THR A 137 -3.02 -6.39 -9.90
CA THR A 137 -2.86 -6.74 -11.32
C THR A 137 -3.88 -7.79 -11.78
N TYR A 138 -4.14 -8.82 -10.95
CA TYR A 138 -4.86 -10.02 -11.41
C TYR A 138 -6.24 -10.22 -10.80
N SER A 139 -6.62 -9.49 -9.75
CA SER A 139 -7.89 -9.75 -9.05
C SER A 139 -9.12 -9.57 -9.94
N THR A 140 -9.14 -8.55 -10.81
CA THR A 140 -10.28 -8.35 -11.72
C THR A 140 -10.48 -9.54 -12.62
N GLY A 141 -9.41 -10.05 -13.24
CA GLY A 141 -9.51 -11.21 -14.14
C GLY A 141 -9.81 -12.51 -13.40
N ALA A 142 -9.25 -12.71 -12.21
CA ALA A 142 -9.54 -13.86 -11.37
C ALA A 142 -11.03 -13.88 -10.95
N MET A 143 -11.56 -12.74 -10.52
CA MET A 143 -12.97 -12.62 -10.18
C MET A 143 -13.89 -12.79 -11.40
N ALA A 144 -13.52 -12.21 -12.56
CA ALA A 144 -14.28 -12.38 -13.79
C ALA A 144 -14.38 -13.86 -14.18
N ALA A 145 -13.28 -14.60 -14.05
CA ALA A 145 -13.27 -16.04 -14.33
C ALA A 145 -14.10 -16.84 -13.33
N ASN A 146 -13.93 -16.58 -12.01
CA ASN A 146 -14.53 -17.38 -10.95
C ASN A 146 -16.01 -17.09 -10.72
N VAL A 147 -16.43 -15.81 -10.80
CA VAL A 147 -17.78 -15.37 -10.43
C VAL A 147 -18.65 -15.13 -11.67
N TRP A 148 -18.07 -14.56 -12.72
CA TRP A 148 -18.81 -14.26 -13.98
C TRP A 148 -18.51 -15.22 -15.10
N HIS A 149 -17.71 -16.26 -14.86
CA HIS A 149 -17.36 -17.33 -15.83
C HIS A 149 -16.88 -16.79 -17.18
N THR A 150 -16.11 -15.71 -17.16
CA THR A 150 -15.58 -15.09 -18.37
C THR A 150 -14.11 -14.73 -18.24
N THR A 151 -13.35 -14.99 -19.31
CA THR A 151 -11.94 -14.56 -19.44
C THR A 151 -11.77 -13.45 -20.48
N ASN A 152 -12.85 -13.12 -21.20
CA ASN A 152 -12.81 -12.09 -22.23
C ASN A 152 -12.89 -10.69 -21.61
N ALA A 153 -11.80 -9.96 -21.65
CA ALA A 153 -11.69 -8.59 -21.12
C ALA A 153 -12.70 -7.58 -21.69
N SER A 154 -13.26 -7.86 -22.86
CA SER A 154 -14.28 -7.02 -23.51
C SER A 154 -15.71 -7.42 -23.18
N SER A 155 -15.93 -8.44 -22.36
CA SER A 155 -17.28 -8.91 -22.00
C SER A 155 -17.92 -8.04 -20.93
N ALA A 156 -19.25 -7.99 -20.90
CA ALA A 156 -20.00 -7.31 -19.86
C ALA A 156 -19.70 -7.89 -18.45
N GLY A 157 -19.45 -9.20 -18.36
CA GLY A 157 -19.08 -9.86 -17.12
C GLY A 157 -17.72 -9.40 -16.59
N TYR A 158 -16.74 -9.18 -17.46
CA TYR A 158 -15.44 -8.65 -17.04
C TYR A 158 -15.54 -7.19 -16.55
N GLN A 159 -16.36 -6.37 -17.20
CA GLN A 159 -16.65 -5.01 -16.75
C GLN A 159 -17.37 -5.01 -15.39
N ALA A 160 -18.32 -5.93 -15.20
CA ALA A 160 -18.99 -6.10 -13.90
C ALA A 160 -18.01 -6.52 -12.79
N ALA A 161 -17.06 -7.41 -13.09
CA ALA A 161 -15.99 -7.78 -12.15
C ALA A 161 -15.09 -6.59 -11.79
N GLY A 162 -14.74 -5.74 -12.76
CA GLY A 162 -13.96 -4.51 -12.53
C GLY A 162 -14.72 -3.52 -11.64
N ASN A 163 -16.01 -3.30 -11.89
CA ASN A 163 -16.85 -2.46 -11.04
C ASN A 163 -16.94 -3.01 -9.61
N TRP A 164 -17.10 -4.33 -9.48
CA TRP A 164 -17.15 -4.98 -8.17
C TRP A 164 -15.81 -4.89 -7.44
N TYR A 165 -14.70 -5.03 -8.15
CA TYR A 165 -13.37 -4.81 -7.58
C TYR A 165 -13.20 -3.39 -7.00
N GLY A 166 -13.75 -2.37 -7.66
CA GLY A 166 -13.79 -1.00 -7.13
C GLY A 166 -14.52 -0.93 -5.78
N ILE A 167 -15.68 -1.57 -5.65
CA ILE A 167 -16.44 -1.66 -4.40
C ILE A 167 -15.64 -2.43 -3.33
N LEU A 168 -15.06 -3.57 -3.69
CA LEU A 168 -14.24 -4.36 -2.77
C LEU A 168 -13.00 -3.61 -2.30
N SER A 169 -12.38 -2.79 -3.16
CA SER A 169 -11.25 -1.93 -2.79
C SER A 169 -11.66 -0.85 -1.77
N ALA A 170 -12.87 -0.31 -1.91
CA ALA A 170 -13.43 0.60 -0.90
C ALA A 170 -13.67 -0.12 0.43
N VAL A 171 -14.24 -1.33 0.41
CA VAL A 171 -14.43 -2.17 1.61
C VAL A 171 -13.09 -2.49 2.28
N GLN A 172 -12.07 -2.86 1.50
CA GLN A 172 -10.71 -3.08 1.98
C GLN A 172 -10.15 -1.85 2.69
N SER A 173 -10.34 -0.66 2.12
CA SER A 173 -9.86 0.60 2.71
C SER A 173 -10.58 0.94 4.00
N VAL A 174 -11.91 0.74 4.07
CA VAL A 174 -12.69 0.92 5.31
C VAL A 174 -12.24 -0.08 6.38
N ALA A 175 -12.07 -1.35 6.04
CA ALA A 175 -11.54 -2.35 6.95
C ALA A 175 -10.15 -1.98 7.48
N ALA A 176 -9.28 -1.44 6.61
CA ALA A 176 -7.96 -0.95 7.00
C ALA A 176 -8.04 0.22 7.98
N VAL A 177 -8.96 1.18 7.79
CA VAL A 177 -9.19 2.29 8.73
C VAL A 177 -9.58 1.75 10.10
N VAL A 178 -10.59 0.89 10.16
CA VAL A 178 -11.09 0.30 11.41
C VAL A 178 -9.98 -0.50 12.10
N TRP A 179 -9.27 -1.32 11.34
CA TRP A 179 -8.20 -2.16 11.89
C TRP A 179 -7.00 -1.32 12.36
N SER A 180 -6.65 -0.25 11.69
CA SER A 180 -5.60 0.69 12.13
C SER A 180 -5.90 1.26 13.53
N TYR A 181 -7.16 1.54 13.83
CA TYR A 181 -7.58 1.97 15.17
C TYR A 181 -7.39 0.87 16.22
N VAL A 182 -7.66 -0.39 15.86
CA VAL A 182 -7.40 -1.54 16.74
C VAL A 182 -5.89 -1.69 16.99
N LEU A 183 -5.09 -1.60 15.93
CA LEU A 183 -3.63 -1.73 16.00
C LEU A 183 -2.98 -0.62 16.83
N ALA A 184 -3.52 0.59 16.80
CA ALA A 184 -3.04 1.72 17.61
C ALA A 184 -3.18 1.49 19.13
N LYS A 185 -4.08 0.59 19.55
CA LYS A 185 -4.27 0.22 20.96
C LYS A 185 -3.38 -0.94 21.41
N VAL A 186 -2.65 -1.58 20.48
CA VAL A 186 -1.77 -2.70 20.82
C VAL A 186 -0.50 -2.16 21.49
N PRO A 187 -0.12 -2.65 22.68
CA PRO A 187 1.09 -2.23 23.35
C PRO A 187 2.36 -2.51 22.54
N ASN A 188 3.38 -1.66 22.68
CA ASN A 188 4.63 -1.73 21.93
C ASN A 188 5.33 -3.11 22.01
N ASN A 189 5.26 -3.79 23.15
CA ASN A 189 5.83 -5.12 23.34
C ASN A 189 5.11 -6.22 22.58
N ARG A 190 3.90 -5.97 22.06
CA ARG A 190 3.08 -6.92 21.29
C ARG A 190 2.95 -6.56 19.79
N HIS A 191 3.63 -5.54 19.31
CA HIS A 191 3.55 -5.14 17.91
C HIS A 191 3.90 -6.28 16.95
N LYS A 192 4.90 -7.12 17.27
CA LYS A 192 5.26 -8.29 16.45
C LYS A 192 4.08 -9.28 16.32
N LEU A 193 3.39 -9.55 17.42
CA LEU A 193 2.22 -10.42 17.43
C LEU A 193 1.05 -9.82 16.65
N GLY A 194 0.76 -8.53 16.88
CA GLY A 194 -0.27 -7.80 16.13
C GLY A 194 0.00 -7.81 14.63
N TYR A 195 1.27 -7.63 14.24
CA TYR A 195 1.68 -7.69 12.84
C TYR A 195 1.48 -9.10 12.25
N ALA A 196 2.00 -10.13 12.92
CA ALA A 196 1.89 -11.52 12.47
C ALA A 196 0.43 -11.98 12.34
N LEU A 197 -0.42 -11.69 13.33
CA LEU A 197 -1.85 -12.03 13.28
C LEU A 197 -2.57 -11.31 12.13
N SER A 198 -2.27 -10.04 11.90
CA SER A 198 -2.88 -9.28 10.79
C SER A 198 -2.45 -9.84 9.43
N LEU A 199 -1.18 -10.22 9.27
CA LEU A 199 -0.69 -10.85 8.04
C LEU A 199 -1.31 -12.23 7.82
N LEU A 200 -1.48 -13.03 8.88
CA LEU A 200 -2.16 -14.32 8.81
C LEU A 200 -3.61 -14.17 8.35
N LEU A 201 -4.36 -13.22 8.91
CA LEU A 201 -5.72 -12.90 8.48
C LEU A 201 -5.74 -12.48 7.00
N GLY A 202 -4.79 -11.65 6.59
CA GLY A 202 -4.62 -11.27 5.19
C GLY A 202 -4.32 -12.44 4.28
N ALA A 203 -3.46 -13.36 4.68
CA ALA A 203 -3.16 -14.58 3.93
C ALA A 203 -4.43 -15.42 3.73
N ILE A 204 -5.22 -15.62 4.78
CA ILE A 204 -6.53 -16.30 4.68
C ILE A 204 -7.44 -15.56 3.68
N GLY A 205 -7.47 -14.21 3.72
CA GLY A 205 -8.20 -13.39 2.77
C GLY A 205 -7.75 -13.62 1.33
N PHE A 206 -6.44 -13.60 1.06
CA PHE A 206 -5.89 -13.86 -0.27
C PHE A 206 -6.23 -15.26 -0.79
N PHE A 207 -6.07 -16.29 0.04
CA PHE A 207 -6.44 -17.67 -0.32
C PHE A 207 -7.91 -17.82 -0.60
N SER A 208 -8.77 -17.21 0.22
CA SER A 208 -10.22 -17.32 0.07
C SER A 208 -10.74 -16.75 -1.27
N ILE A 209 -10.09 -15.72 -1.83
CA ILE A 209 -10.44 -15.17 -3.15
C ILE A 209 -10.42 -16.24 -4.25
N PHE A 210 -9.51 -17.20 -4.15
CA PHE A 210 -9.39 -18.27 -5.13
C PHE A 210 -10.54 -19.28 -5.08
N PHE A 211 -11.05 -19.57 -3.88
CA PHE A 211 -12.09 -20.58 -3.68
C PHE A 211 -13.51 -20.02 -3.70
N ILE A 212 -13.65 -18.70 -3.58
CA ILE A 212 -14.96 -18.06 -3.53
C ILE A 212 -15.47 -17.78 -4.93
N HIS A 213 -16.67 -18.33 -5.23
CA HIS A 213 -17.40 -18.14 -6.48
C HIS A 213 -18.61 -17.21 -6.30
N SER A 214 -18.84 -16.71 -5.09
CA SER A 214 -19.95 -15.81 -4.78
C SER A 214 -19.46 -14.37 -4.69
N GLN A 215 -20.14 -13.48 -5.40
CA GLN A 215 -19.87 -12.04 -5.40
C GLN A 215 -19.90 -11.43 -3.99
N SER A 216 -20.90 -11.75 -3.18
CA SER A 216 -21.05 -11.21 -1.83
C SER A 216 -20.03 -11.77 -0.84
N ALA A 217 -19.63 -13.03 -0.99
CA ALA A 217 -18.68 -13.67 -0.09
C ALA A 217 -17.26 -13.08 -0.23
N LEU A 218 -16.90 -12.54 -1.40
CA LEU A 218 -15.63 -11.82 -1.61
C LEU A 218 -15.44 -10.61 -0.69
N VAL A 219 -16.54 -10.03 -0.17
CA VAL A 219 -16.46 -8.92 0.80
C VAL A 219 -15.67 -9.33 2.03
N VAL A 220 -15.88 -10.55 2.56
CA VAL A 220 -15.13 -11.05 3.72
C VAL A 220 -13.65 -11.18 3.41
N SER A 221 -13.29 -11.68 2.23
CA SER A 221 -11.90 -11.79 1.79
C SER A 221 -11.21 -10.43 1.79
N PHE A 222 -11.85 -9.40 1.23
CA PHE A 222 -11.29 -8.07 1.14
C PHE A 222 -11.24 -7.34 2.49
N ILE A 223 -12.12 -7.65 3.44
CA ILE A 223 -12.00 -7.19 4.84
C ILE A 223 -10.71 -7.75 5.45
N LEU A 224 -10.45 -9.05 5.32
CA LEU A 224 -9.25 -9.69 5.85
C LEU A 224 -7.96 -9.14 5.19
N VAL A 225 -7.98 -8.93 3.88
CA VAL A 225 -6.88 -8.27 3.15
C VAL A 225 -6.67 -6.84 3.64
N GLY A 226 -7.74 -6.11 3.94
CA GLY A 226 -7.67 -4.76 4.52
C GLY A 226 -6.99 -4.71 5.89
N MET A 227 -7.18 -5.74 6.72
CA MET A 227 -6.49 -5.86 8.02
C MET A 227 -4.98 -6.00 7.83
N ALA A 228 -4.53 -6.83 6.87
CA ALA A 228 -3.11 -6.96 6.53
C ALA A 228 -2.54 -5.64 5.98
N TRP A 229 -3.29 -4.97 5.10
CA TRP A 229 -2.91 -3.67 4.54
C TRP A 229 -2.67 -2.62 5.62
N ALA A 230 -3.54 -2.53 6.62
CA ALA A 230 -3.39 -1.64 7.76
C ALA A 230 -2.10 -1.92 8.55
N ALA A 231 -1.86 -3.18 8.88
CA ALA A 231 -0.68 -3.60 9.65
C ALA A 231 0.63 -3.36 8.89
N MET A 232 0.63 -3.64 7.58
CA MET A 232 1.76 -3.46 6.68
C MET A 232 2.18 -1.99 6.53
N ASN A 233 1.23 -1.05 6.66
CA ASN A 233 1.53 0.38 6.60
C ASN A 233 1.88 0.98 7.97
N THR A 234 1.51 0.33 9.09
CA THR A 234 1.68 0.88 10.44
C THR A 234 2.95 0.35 11.13
N TYR A 235 3.11 -0.96 11.22
CA TYR A 235 4.13 -1.56 12.08
C TYR A 235 5.56 -1.58 11.52
N PRO A 236 5.81 -1.83 10.22
CA PRO A 236 7.17 -1.95 9.71
C PRO A 236 7.99 -0.70 9.92
N LEU A 237 7.41 0.47 9.65
CA LEU A 237 8.09 1.75 9.81
C LEU A 237 8.42 2.00 11.29
N THR A 238 7.46 1.76 12.19
CA THR A 238 7.67 1.89 13.64
C THR A 238 8.76 0.95 14.15
N MET A 239 8.77 -0.32 13.71
CA MET A 239 9.78 -1.30 14.11
C MET A 239 11.18 -0.92 13.63
N VAL A 240 11.30 -0.43 12.40
CA VAL A 240 12.57 -0.05 11.81
C VAL A 240 13.09 1.23 12.47
N THR A 241 12.25 2.25 12.63
CA THR A 241 12.68 3.52 13.27
C THR A 241 13.09 3.33 14.73
N ASN A 242 12.39 2.48 15.47
CA ASN A 242 12.75 2.16 16.86
C ASN A 242 14.05 1.33 16.99
N ALA A 243 14.47 0.65 15.93
CA ALA A 243 15.70 -0.16 15.91
C ALA A 243 16.92 0.61 15.41
N LEU A 244 16.72 1.79 14.82
CA LEU A 244 17.78 2.65 14.31
C LEU A 244 18.16 3.71 15.35
N SER A 245 19.45 3.88 15.61
CA SER A 245 19.97 5.06 16.30
C SER A 245 19.88 6.25 15.35
N GLY A 246 19.43 7.42 15.81
CA GLY A 246 19.06 8.59 15.00
C GLY A 246 20.03 9.07 13.90
N GLU A 247 21.30 8.63 13.93
CA GLU A 247 22.26 8.87 12.87
C GLU A 247 21.85 8.16 11.57
N HIS A 248 21.92 8.89 10.45
CA HIS A 248 21.56 8.38 9.12
C HIS A 248 20.12 7.84 8.95
N MET A 249 19.17 8.23 9.81
CA MET A 249 17.79 7.76 9.77
C MET A 249 17.18 7.92 8.38
N GLY A 250 17.33 9.09 7.75
CA GLY A 250 16.80 9.36 6.40
C GLY A 250 17.36 8.39 5.34
N THR A 251 18.66 8.08 5.42
CA THR A 251 19.30 7.12 4.49
C THR A 251 18.75 5.72 4.72
N TYR A 252 18.59 5.27 5.96
CA TYR A 252 18.01 3.97 6.26
C TYR A 252 16.55 3.86 5.81
N LEU A 253 15.74 4.90 5.99
CA LEU A 253 14.36 4.94 5.51
C LEU A 253 14.29 4.93 3.98
N GLY A 254 15.23 5.64 3.32
CA GLY A 254 15.37 5.57 1.86
C GLY A 254 15.71 4.17 1.37
N LEU A 255 16.66 3.49 2.03
CA LEU A 255 17.04 2.11 1.73
C LEU A 255 15.89 1.12 2.03
N PHE A 256 15.16 1.34 3.12
CA PHE A 256 13.99 0.54 3.47
C PHE A 256 12.88 0.67 2.42
N ASN A 257 12.76 1.82 1.76
CA ASN A 257 11.84 1.96 0.63
C ASN A 257 12.16 1.01 -0.53
N GLY A 258 13.41 0.55 -0.65
CA GLY A 258 13.78 -0.51 -1.57
C GLY A 258 12.98 -1.82 -1.34
N SER A 259 12.65 -2.14 -0.08
CA SER A 259 11.81 -3.29 0.26
C SER A 259 10.35 -3.15 -0.19
N ILE A 260 9.95 -1.96 -0.62
CA ILE A 260 8.63 -1.66 -1.19
C ILE A 260 8.68 -1.72 -2.72
N CYS A 261 9.66 -1.06 -3.33
CA CYS A 261 9.76 -0.92 -4.79
C CYS A 261 10.28 -2.19 -5.46
N LEU A 262 11.33 -2.80 -4.89
CA LEU A 262 11.97 -3.98 -5.47
C LEU A 262 11.00 -5.18 -5.67
N PRO A 263 10.16 -5.57 -4.68
CA PRO A 263 9.22 -6.66 -4.86
C PRO A 263 8.18 -6.39 -5.95
N GLN A 264 7.77 -5.16 -6.15
CA GLN A 264 6.84 -4.80 -7.22
C GLN A 264 7.47 -4.96 -8.61
N ILE A 265 8.74 -4.58 -8.75
CA ILE A 265 9.51 -4.80 -9.97
C ILE A 265 9.68 -6.31 -10.21
N VAL A 266 10.11 -7.05 -9.18
CA VAL A 266 10.28 -8.51 -9.27
C VAL A 266 8.96 -9.20 -9.60
N ALA A 267 7.86 -8.83 -8.97
CA ALA A 267 6.53 -9.37 -9.25
C ALA A 267 6.13 -9.12 -10.71
N SER A 268 6.36 -7.90 -11.22
CA SER A 268 6.05 -7.55 -12.60
C SER A 268 6.87 -8.38 -13.60
N LEU A 269 8.18 -8.52 -13.35
CA LEU A 269 9.06 -9.33 -14.20
C LEU A 269 8.70 -10.82 -14.15
N LEU A 270 8.43 -11.37 -12.97
CA LEU A 270 7.99 -12.74 -12.80
C LEU A 270 6.66 -13.00 -13.51
N SER A 271 5.77 -12.02 -13.59
CA SER A 271 4.50 -12.14 -14.30
C SER A 271 4.70 -12.50 -15.78
N PHE A 272 5.71 -11.92 -16.45
CA PHE A 272 6.02 -12.26 -17.84
C PHE A 272 6.45 -13.72 -18.01
N ALA A 273 7.15 -14.28 -17.03
CA ALA A 273 7.61 -15.67 -17.06
C ALA A 273 6.52 -16.67 -16.64
N LEU A 274 5.77 -16.32 -15.59
CA LEU A 274 4.80 -17.23 -14.96
C LEU A 274 3.46 -17.27 -15.72
N TYR A 275 3.01 -16.15 -16.27
CA TYR A 275 1.70 -16.07 -16.94
C TYR A 275 1.53 -17.07 -18.09
N PRO A 276 2.50 -17.23 -19.02
CA PRO A 276 2.43 -18.25 -20.07
C PRO A 276 2.50 -19.69 -19.54
N LEU A 277 3.31 -19.92 -18.46
CA LEU A 277 3.49 -21.26 -17.87
C LEU A 277 2.22 -21.80 -17.23
N PHE A 278 1.36 -20.92 -16.73
CA PHE A 278 0.09 -21.27 -16.07
C PHE A 278 -1.12 -21.16 -17.00
N GLY A 279 -0.93 -21.31 -18.30
CA GLY A 279 -2.01 -21.39 -19.29
C GLY A 279 -2.78 -20.10 -19.48
N ASN A 280 -2.14 -18.93 -19.26
CA ASN A 280 -2.74 -17.59 -19.36
C ASN A 280 -3.96 -17.38 -18.44
N SER A 281 -4.06 -18.15 -17.34
CA SER A 281 -5.12 -18.01 -16.35
C SER A 281 -4.75 -17.02 -15.27
N GLN A 282 -5.48 -15.91 -15.18
CA GLN A 282 -5.29 -14.91 -14.13
C GLN A 282 -5.62 -15.45 -12.73
N ALA A 283 -6.56 -16.39 -12.64
CA ALA A 283 -6.92 -17.05 -11.39
C ALA A 283 -5.77 -17.90 -10.84
N THR A 284 -5.08 -18.65 -11.69
CA THR A 284 -3.94 -19.49 -11.30
C THR A 284 -2.75 -18.64 -10.86
N CYS A 285 -2.49 -17.50 -11.52
CA CYS A 285 -1.42 -16.59 -11.16
C CYS A 285 -1.62 -15.94 -9.77
N SER A 286 -2.86 -15.60 -9.42
CA SER A 286 -3.18 -15.04 -8.11
C SER A 286 -3.13 -16.06 -6.97
N SER A 287 -3.41 -17.35 -7.23
CA SER A 287 -3.39 -18.41 -6.21
C SER A 287 -1.99 -18.78 -5.73
N LEU A 288 -1.02 -18.80 -6.66
CA LEU A 288 0.37 -19.14 -6.32
C LEU A 288 1.02 -18.17 -5.33
N LEU A 289 0.49 -16.99 -5.20
CA LEU A 289 1.02 -15.94 -4.35
C LEU A 289 0.40 -15.91 -2.96
N GLY A 290 -0.80 -16.46 -2.79
CA GLY A 290 -1.29 -16.84 -1.48
C GLY A 290 -0.34 -17.83 -0.78
N SER A 291 0.29 -18.74 -1.52
CA SER A 291 1.25 -19.72 -0.96
C SER A 291 2.61 -19.11 -0.58
N SER A 292 2.99 -17.95 -1.10
CA SER A 292 4.26 -17.30 -0.75
C SER A 292 4.20 -16.52 0.57
N LEU A 293 3.04 -16.42 1.20
CA LEU A 293 2.84 -15.77 2.50
C LEU A 293 2.89 -16.76 3.68
N GLN A 294 3.00 -18.07 3.44
CA GLN A 294 3.30 -19.08 4.45
C GLN A 294 4.81 -19.27 4.60
#